data_db6eaf8f005520f49cafac02d287a762
#
_entry.id   db6eaf8f005520f49cafac02d287a762
#
_cell.length_a   1.000
_cell.length_b   1.000
_cell.length_c   1.000
_cell.angle_alpha   90.00
_cell.angle_beta   90.00
_cell.angle_gamma   90.00
#
_symmetry.space_group_name_H-M   'P 1'
#
loop_
_entity.id
_entity.type
_entity.pdbx_description
1 polymer ?
#
loop_
_entity_poly.entity_id
_entity_poly.type
_entity_poly.pdbx_seq_one_letter_code
_entity_poly.pdbx_strand_id
1 'polypeptide(L)'
;MSQAGSSPLYAAIDLGSNSFHMLVVRHIDGSVQTMAKIKRKVRLAAGLDEHNSLSMEAMQRGWDCLSLFAERLQDIPTQNIRIVGTATLRTATNVDVFLEKANQILGQPIEVISGEEEAATIYKGVAHTSGGSGRRLVVDIGGASTELIIGEGFEAKALTSLKMGCVTWLENFFKDRQLNARNFEAAIEGAKQTIKPILEQYTDLGWDVCVGASGTVQALQEIMLAQGMDEVITHSKLKRLQKQAMLADHLEELDIEGLTLERALVFPSGLSILIAIFELLEIDAMTLAGGALREGLVYEMVDELRQNDIRARTICSVQSRYQLDCQYGEQVATLAGKLLEQAGGDEWITEPQGKVLLETTAKLHEIGLTIDFKKGGEHSAYLLQNLDLPGYTRAQKFFIGEIARRYREQLSSLPEQHAISGTSAKRVLRLLRLAVLLTHRRNPSLEPQVELLAEGDKLTLSIDAKWLEANPLTAAELEIESNRQTDIGWPLTITAC
;
A
#
# COMPACT_ATOMS: atom_id res chain seq x y z
N MET A 1 21.01 -27.34 -20.15
CA MET A 1 21.32 -26.16 -19.28
C MET A 1 20.69 -24.96 -19.98
N SER A 2 19.46 -24.61 -19.64
CA SER A 2 18.85 -23.36 -20.10
C SER A 2 19.61 -22.21 -19.43
N GLN A 3 20.10 -21.27 -20.23
CA GLN A 3 20.61 -20.02 -19.74
C GLN A 3 19.50 -19.41 -18.83
N ALA A 4 19.79 -19.25 -17.56
CA ALA A 4 18.98 -18.45 -16.68
C ALA A 4 19.04 -17.01 -17.22
N GLY A 5 18.11 -16.66 -18.11
CA GLY A 5 17.96 -15.32 -18.64
C GLY A 5 17.74 -14.39 -17.45
N SER A 6 18.53 -13.33 -17.34
CA SER A 6 18.30 -12.29 -16.34
C SER A 6 16.88 -11.77 -16.53
N SER A 7 16.08 -11.79 -15.46
CA SER A 7 14.72 -11.26 -15.49
C SER A 7 14.74 -9.81 -16.00
N PRO A 8 13.84 -9.44 -16.94
CA PRO A 8 13.91 -8.14 -17.59
C PRO A 8 13.71 -6.98 -16.61
N LEU A 9 14.48 -5.92 -16.81
CA LEU A 9 14.32 -4.64 -16.11
C LEU A 9 13.34 -3.74 -16.87
N TYR A 10 12.57 -2.98 -16.11
CA TYR A 10 11.66 -1.95 -16.60
C TYR A 10 11.94 -0.64 -15.88
N ALA A 11 11.78 0.48 -16.57
CA ALA A 11 11.92 1.81 -15.99
C ALA A 11 10.71 2.70 -16.31
N ALA A 12 10.14 3.30 -15.27
CA ALA A 12 9.11 4.31 -15.39
C ALA A 12 9.64 5.64 -14.86
N ILE A 13 9.54 6.70 -15.66
CA ILE A 13 9.99 8.05 -15.31
C ILE A 13 8.80 9.00 -15.38
N ASP A 14 8.61 9.73 -14.30
CA ASP A 14 7.62 10.78 -14.13
C ASP A 14 8.31 12.13 -14.01
N LEU A 15 8.08 13.01 -14.97
CA LEU A 15 8.58 14.38 -14.97
C LEU A 15 7.53 15.31 -14.36
N GLY A 16 7.42 15.22 -13.03
CA GLY A 16 6.45 15.98 -12.24
C GLY A 16 6.84 17.45 -12.04
N SER A 17 5.88 18.25 -11.65
CA SER A 17 6.00 19.71 -11.47
C SER A 17 7.03 20.13 -10.42
N ASN A 18 7.16 19.37 -9.34
CA ASN A 18 8.12 19.64 -8.26
C ASN A 18 9.38 18.78 -8.34
N SER A 19 9.22 17.52 -8.69
CA SER A 19 10.30 16.53 -8.67
C SER A 19 10.18 15.61 -9.87
N PHE A 20 11.34 15.17 -10.39
CA PHE A 20 11.41 14.07 -11.33
C PHE A 20 11.66 12.78 -10.56
N HIS A 21 10.94 11.75 -10.94
CA HIS A 21 11.02 10.45 -10.31
C HIS A 21 11.34 9.36 -11.32
N MET A 22 12.23 8.44 -10.95
CA MET A 22 12.48 7.21 -11.70
C MET A 22 12.22 6.01 -10.79
N LEU A 23 11.47 5.06 -11.29
CA LEU A 23 11.26 3.74 -10.72
C LEU A 23 11.87 2.71 -11.66
N VAL A 24 12.83 1.93 -11.16
CA VAL A 24 13.36 0.77 -11.87
C VAL A 24 12.92 -0.49 -11.15
N VAL A 25 12.33 -1.40 -11.89
CA VAL A 25 11.84 -2.66 -11.35
C VAL A 25 12.34 -3.84 -12.18
N ARG A 26 12.36 -5.01 -11.56
CA ARG A 26 12.58 -6.30 -12.21
C ARG A 26 11.30 -7.12 -12.11
N HIS A 27 10.89 -7.71 -13.24
CA HIS A 27 9.79 -8.66 -13.25
C HIS A 27 10.28 -10.08 -12.90
N ILE A 28 9.71 -10.68 -11.86
CA ILE A 28 10.04 -12.04 -11.40
C ILE A 28 8.76 -12.73 -10.99
N ASP A 29 8.48 -13.90 -11.59
CA ASP A 29 7.40 -14.81 -11.18
C ASP A 29 6.05 -14.11 -10.96
N GLY A 30 5.60 -13.30 -11.93
CA GLY A 30 4.31 -12.61 -11.86
C GLY A 30 4.24 -11.44 -10.88
N SER A 31 5.38 -10.98 -10.35
CA SER A 31 5.47 -9.83 -9.46
C SER A 31 6.57 -8.87 -9.90
N VAL A 32 6.52 -7.64 -9.42
CA VAL A 32 7.58 -6.64 -9.63
C VAL A 32 8.41 -6.48 -8.37
N GLN A 33 9.72 -6.50 -8.54
CA GLN A 33 10.67 -6.18 -7.49
C GLN A 33 11.28 -4.81 -7.75
N THR A 34 11.14 -3.89 -6.81
CA THR A 34 11.79 -2.59 -6.87
C THR A 34 13.31 -2.73 -6.78
N MET A 35 14.01 -2.25 -7.80
CA MET A 35 15.48 -2.24 -7.86
C MET A 35 16.04 -0.86 -7.52
N ALA A 36 15.35 0.21 -7.92
CA ALA A 36 15.73 1.58 -7.56
C ALA A 36 14.51 2.50 -7.57
N LYS A 37 14.46 3.41 -6.59
CA LYS A 37 13.57 4.58 -6.57
C LYS A 37 14.45 5.81 -6.45
N ILE A 38 14.48 6.63 -7.50
CA ILE A 38 15.29 7.85 -7.55
C ILE A 38 14.35 9.03 -7.67
N LYS A 39 14.52 10.00 -6.77
CA LYS A 39 13.76 11.24 -6.75
C LYS A 39 14.73 12.41 -6.76
N ARG A 40 14.48 13.40 -7.60
CA ARG A 40 15.26 14.64 -7.69
C ARG A 40 14.34 15.85 -7.72
N LYS A 41 14.58 16.82 -6.87
CA LYS A 41 13.88 18.11 -6.90
C LYS A 41 14.37 18.94 -8.08
N VAL A 42 13.47 19.19 -9.01
CA VAL A 42 13.72 20.03 -10.19
C VAL A 42 13.00 21.37 -10.07
N ARG A 43 11.82 21.37 -9.38
CA ARG A 43 10.95 22.55 -9.23
C ARG A 43 10.65 23.19 -10.57
N LEU A 44 10.21 22.37 -11.53
CA LEU A 44 9.96 22.83 -12.89
C LEU A 44 8.83 23.86 -12.92
N ALA A 45 7.76 23.64 -12.16
CA ALA A 45 6.62 24.57 -12.07
C ALA A 45 7.00 25.96 -11.55
N ALA A 46 7.98 26.03 -10.64
CA ALA A 46 8.46 27.33 -10.14
C ALA A 46 9.23 28.15 -11.18
N GLY A 47 9.50 27.57 -12.34
CA GLY A 47 10.13 28.27 -13.47
C GLY A 47 9.13 28.78 -14.51
N LEU A 48 7.83 28.58 -14.32
CA LEU A 48 6.79 29.15 -15.18
C LEU A 48 6.57 30.63 -14.85
N ASP A 49 6.53 31.44 -15.87
CA ASP A 49 6.13 32.86 -15.76
C ASP A 49 4.60 33.03 -15.90
N GLU A 50 4.12 34.28 -15.90
CA GLU A 50 2.71 34.61 -16.04
C GLU A 50 2.10 34.22 -17.42
N HIS A 51 2.94 33.93 -18.41
CA HIS A 51 2.56 33.46 -19.75
C HIS A 51 2.76 31.94 -19.89
N ASN A 52 3.00 31.23 -18.81
CA ASN A 52 3.33 29.79 -18.76
C ASN A 52 4.60 29.43 -19.59
N SER A 53 5.56 30.34 -19.72
CA SER A 53 6.84 30.02 -20.33
C SER A 53 7.84 29.55 -19.29
N LEU A 54 8.51 28.43 -19.55
CA LEU A 54 9.57 27.90 -18.69
C LEU A 54 10.84 28.72 -18.84
N SER A 55 11.39 29.14 -17.71
CA SER A 55 12.70 29.80 -17.67
C SER A 55 13.83 28.83 -18.07
N MET A 56 14.87 29.38 -18.70
CA MET A 56 16.06 28.60 -19.08
C MET A 56 16.71 27.93 -17.88
N GLU A 57 16.70 28.59 -16.71
CA GLU A 57 17.25 28.02 -15.47
C GLU A 57 16.46 26.77 -15.02
N ALA A 58 15.12 26.79 -15.08
CA ALA A 58 14.30 25.65 -14.74
C ALA A 58 14.51 24.50 -15.75
N MET A 59 14.60 24.80 -17.03
CA MET A 59 14.91 23.81 -18.06
C MET A 59 16.28 23.17 -17.81
N GLN A 60 17.31 23.96 -17.47
CA GLN A 60 18.65 23.45 -17.21
C GLN A 60 18.65 22.50 -16.01
N ARG A 61 17.96 22.84 -14.89
CA ARG A 61 17.80 21.91 -13.75
C ARG A 61 17.14 20.59 -14.18
N GLY A 62 16.16 20.65 -15.07
CA GLY A 62 15.52 19.46 -15.65
C GLY A 62 16.52 18.61 -16.44
N TRP A 63 17.22 19.20 -17.39
CA TRP A 63 18.21 18.51 -18.23
C TRP A 63 19.36 17.90 -17.42
N ASP A 64 19.87 18.60 -16.40
CA ASP A 64 20.90 18.09 -15.50
C ASP A 64 20.38 16.84 -14.76
N CYS A 65 19.15 16.86 -14.29
CA CYS A 65 18.51 15.70 -13.68
C CYS A 65 18.36 14.53 -14.68
N LEU A 66 17.91 14.80 -15.90
CA LEU A 66 17.75 13.78 -16.93
C LEU A 66 19.06 13.16 -17.35
N SER A 67 20.16 13.91 -17.33
CA SER A 67 21.50 13.36 -17.59
C SER A 67 21.90 12.31 -16.56
N LEU A 68 21.52 12.50 -15.28
CA LEU A 68 21.73 11.48 -14.24
C LEU A 68 20.84 10.25 -14.45
N PHE A 69 19.61 10.46 -14.95
CA PHE A 69 18.70 9.36 -15.23
C PHE A 69 19.16 8.54 -16.44
N ALA A 70 19.66 9.21 -17.48
CA ALA A 70 20.16 8.55 -18.69
C ALA A 70 21.25 7.51 -18.40
N GLU A 71 22.15 7.79 -17.45
CA GLU A 71 23.15 6.81 -17.00
C GLU A 71 22.50 5.50 -16.50
N ARG A 72 21.41 5.61 -15.77
CA ARG A 72 20.73 4.44 -15.18
C ARG A 72 19.90 3.65 -16.20
N LEU A 73 19.59 4.24 -17.34
CA LEU A 73 18.78 3.61 -18.39
C LEU A 73 19.61 2.79 -19.39
N GLN A 74 20.95 2.93 -19.40
CA GLN A 74 21.83 2.36 -20.43
C GLN A 74 21.66 0.85 -20.64
N ASP A 75 21.35 0.11 -19.56
CA ASP A 75 21.23 -1.35 -19.60
C ASP A 75 19.78 -1.84 -19.67
N ILE A 76 18.82 -0.93 -19.86
CA ILE A 76 17.39 -1.26 -19.94
C ILE A 76 16.94 -1.18 -21.40
N PRO A 77 16.35 -2.25 -21.96
CA PRO A 77 15.81 -2.21 -23.32
C PRO A 77 14.80 -1.07 -23.51
N THR A 78 14.86 -0.39 -24.65
CA THR A 78 14.03 0.77 -25.01
C THR A 78 12.55 0.53 -24.82
N GLN A 79 12.05 -0.64 -25.24
CA GLN A 79 10.63 -1.04 -25.09
C GLN A 79 10.19 -1.23 -23.64
N ASN A 80 11.14 -1.32 -22.70
CA ASN A 80 10.89 -1.48 -21.27
C ASN A 80 11.02 -0.14 -20.51
N ILE A 81 11.05 0.98 -21.24
CA ILE A 81 11.18 2.33 -20.66
C ILE A 81 9.96 3.15 -21.06
N ARG A 82 9.29 3.76 -20.08
CA ARG A 82 8.24 4.75 -20.27
C ARG A 82 8.60 6.02 -19.54
N ILE A 83 8.54 7.14 -20.25
CA ILE A 83 8.86 8.47 -19.71
C ILE A 83 7.69 9.39 -20.01
N VAL A 84 7.06 9.90 -18.96
CA VAL A 84 5.92 10.80 -19.08
C VAL A 84 6.19 12.16 -18.47
N GLY A 85 5.69 13.20 -19.12
CA GLY A 85 5.63 14.56 -18.61
C GLY A 85 4.20 14.90 -18.23
N THR A 86 4.01 15.54 -17.07
CA THR A 86 2.70 15.82 -16.49
C THR A 86 2.35 17.32 -16.51
N ALA A 87 1.60 17.81 -15.55
CA ALA A 87 0.93 19.11 -15.54
C ALA A 87 1.79 20.31 -15.99
N THR A 88 3.04 20.45 -15.53
CA THR A 88 3.90 21.58 -15.91
C THR A 88 4.29 21.53 -17.37
N LEU A 89 4.72 20.37 -17.89
CA LEU A 89 5.08 20.22 -19.30
C LEU A 89 3.86 20.34 -20.22
N ARG A 90 2.69 19.90 -19.76
CA ARG A 90 1.41 20.07 -20.45
C ARG A 90 0.98 21.55 -20.56
N THR A 91 1.35 22.37 -19.57
CA THR A 91 0.95 23.78 -19.51
C THR A 91 1.97 24.70 -20.18
N ALA A 92 3.24 24.32 -20.24
CA ALA A 92 4.32 25.17 -20.72
C ALA A 92 4.19 25.50 -22.20
N THR A 93 4.20 26.82 -22.53
CA THR A 93 4.05 27.33 -23.92
C THR A 93 5.29 27.09 -24.78
N ASN A 94 6.45 26.90 -24.17
CA ASN A 94 7.73 26.61 -24.81
C ASN A 94 8.26 25.19 -24.51
N VAL A 95 7.33 24.25 -24.33
CA VAL A 95 7.65 22.86 -23.96
C VAL A 95 8.54 22.16 -24.99
N ASP A 96 8.38 22.50 -26.29
CA ASP A 96 9.16 21.88 -27.38
C ASP A 96 10.66 22.08 -27.19
N VAL A 97 11.09 23.27 -26.73
CA VAL A 97 12.51 23.56 -26.43
C VAL A 97 13.06 22.65 -25.34
N PHE A 98 12.25 22.40 -24.32
CA PHE A 98 12.63 21.48 -23.24
C PHE A 98 12.72 20.04 -23.75
N LEU A 99 11.69 19.58 -24.48
CA LEU A 99 11.58 18.20 -24.94
C LEU A 99 12.65 17.84 -25.96
N GLU A 100 12.98 18.73 -26.89
CA GLU A 100 14.02 18.47 -27.90
C GLU A 100 15.35 18.07 -27.25
N LYS A 101 15.82 18.85 -26.30
CA LYS A 101 17.08 18.56 -25.59
C LYS A 101 16.93 17.39 -24.61
N ALA A 102 15.80 17.26 -23.94
CA ALA A 102 15.53 16.17 -23.02
C ALA A 102 15.51 14.80 -23.73
N ASN A 103 14.87 14.71 -24.91
CA ASN A 103 14.85 13.50 -25.74
C ASN A 103 16.26 13.12 -26.22
N GLN A 104 17.09 14.12 -26.57
CA GLN A 104 18.48 13.87 -26.94
C GLN A 104 19.30 13.30 -25.76
N ILE A 105 19.10 13.83 -24.55
CA ILE A 105 19.79 13.37 -23.32
C ILE A 105 19.40 11.93 -22.99
N LEU A 106 18.11 11.61 -23.05
CA LEU A 106 17.59 10.31 -22.67
C LEU A 106 17.72 9.23 -23.77
N GLY A 107 17.89 9.66 -25.04
CA GLY A 107 17.82 8.76 -26.19
C GLY A 107 16.44 8.12 -26.39
N GLN A 108 15.41 8.69 -25.77
CA GLN A 108 14.05 8.17 -25.69
C GLN A 108 13.05 9.33 -25.79
N PRO A 109 11.86 9.15 -26.40
CA PRO A 109 10.83 10.16 -26.40
C PRO A 109 10.20 10.31 -25.01
N ILE A 110 9.89 11.56 -24.66
CA ILE A 110 9.06 11.91 -23.51
C ILE A 110 7.63 12.11 -24.02
N GLU A 111 6.69 11.39 -23.43
CA GLU A 111 5.27 11.51 -23.73
C GLU A 111 4.63 12.52 -22.76
N VAL A 112 4.12 13.63 -23.27
CA VAL A 112 3.35 14.58 -22.44
C VAL A 112 1.91 14.12 -22.41
N ILE A 113 1.50 13.52 -21.30
CA ILE A 113 0.17 12.91 -21.15
C ILE A 113 -0.89 13.93 -20.71
N SER A 114 -2.14 13.72 -21.12
CA SER A 114 -3.29 14.52 -20.66
C SER A 114 -3.56 14.26 -19.17
N GLY A 115 -4.38 15.12 -18.54
CA GLY A 115 -4.77 14.90 -17.14
C GLY A 115 -5.62 13.65 -16.94
N GLU A 116 -6.43 13.28 -17.92
CA GLU A 116 -7.25 12.06 -17.89
C GLU A 116 -6.37 10.81 -18.07
N GLU A 117 -5.38 10.83 -18.96
CA GLU A 117 -4.41 9.74 -19.12
C GLU A 117 -3.56 9.56 -17.85
N GLU A 118 -3.14 10.68 -17.24
CA GLU A 118 -2.45 10.69 -15.96
C GLU A 118 -3.31 10.01 -14.87
N ALA A 119 -4.56 10.43 -14.73
CA ALA A 119 -5.52 9.85 -13.79
C ALA A 119 -5.77 8.35 -14.05
N ALA A 120 -5.95 7.96 -15.33
CA ALA A 120 -6.15 6.57 -15.70
C ALA A 120 -4.94 5.69 -15.35
N THR A 121 -3.72 6.20 -15.59
CA THR A 121 -2.47 5.49 -15.26
C THR A 121 -2.24 5.41 -13.76
N ILE A 122 -2.56 6.48 -13.00
CA ILE A 122 -2.56 6.46 -11.54
C ILE A 122 -3.52 5.39 -11.02
N TYR A 123 -4.74 5.34 -11.55
CA TYR A 123 -5.70 4.33 -11.14
C TYR A 123 -5.19 2.90 -11.35
N LYS A 124 -4.57 2.62 -12.49
CA LYS A 124 -3.94 1.30 -12.75
C LYS A 124 -2.86 0.99 -11.72
N GLY A 125 -1.99 1.95 -11.40
CA GLY A 125 -0.96 1.78 -10.37
C GLY A 125 -1.56 1.45 -9.01
N VAL A 126 -2.61 2.16 -8.61
CA VAL A 126 -3.35 1.90 -7.36
C VAL A 126 -4.04 0.55 -7.42
N ALA A 127 -4.76 0.25 -8.51
CA ALA A 127 -5.49 -1.00 -8.67
C ALA A 127 -4.59 -2.24 -8.61
N HIS A 128 -3.35 -2.15 -9.09
CA HIS A 128 -2.38 -3.25 -9.07
C HIS A 128 -1.56 -3.38 -7.79
N THR A 129 -1.63 -2.40 -6.89
CA THR A 129 -0.80 -2.37 -5.67
C THR A 129 -1.60 -2.31 -4.37
N SER A 130 -2.85 -1.88 -4.43
CA SER A 130 -3.72 -1.71 -3.25
C SER A 130 -4.83 -2.75 -3.25
N GLY A 131 -4.94 -3.49 -2.15
CA GLY A 131 -6.02 -4.46 -1.95
C GLY A 131 -7.34 -3.79 -1.59
N GLY A 132 -8.39 -4.59 -1.51
CA GLY A 132 -9.75 -4.20 -1.16
C GLY A 132 -10.74 -4.50 -2.29
N SER A 133 -12.00 -4.68 -1.93
CA SER A 133 -13.13 -4.89 -2.86
C SER A 133 -14.02 -3.65 -2.88
N GLY A 134 -14.88 -3.56 -3.88
CA GLY A 134 -15.81 -2.44 -4.06
C GLY A 134 -15.20 -1.26 -4.82
N ARG A 135 -15.96 -0.18 -4.86
CA ARG A 135 -15.54 1.06 -5.52
C ARG A 135 -14.51 1.79 -4.68
N ARG A 136 -13.53 2.33 -5.36
CA ARG A 136 -12.42 3.03 -4.73
C ARG A 136 -12.34 4.47 -5.24
N LEU A 137 -12.33 5.42 -4.30
CA LEU A 137 -11.92 6.80 -4.55
C LEU A 137 -10.41 6.89 -4.39
N VAL A 138 -9.73 7.38 -5.42
CA VAL A 138 -8.28 7.67 -5.39
C VAL A 138 -8.09 9.17 -5.43
N VAL A 139 -7.23 9.68 -4.53
CA VAL A 139 -6.84 11.10 -4.45
C VAL A 139 -5.32 11.17 -4.62
N ASP A 140 -4.86 11.82 -5.68
CA ASP A 140 -3.43 12.09 -5.90
C ASP A 140 -3.17 13.60 -5.97
N ILE A 141 -2.54 14.15 -4.92
CA ILE A 141 -2.21 15.57 -4.84
C ILE A 141 -0.80 15.78 -5.36
N GLY A 142 -0.68 16.14 -6.62
CA GLY A 142 0.57 16.49 -7.28
C GLY A 142 1.06 17.90 -6.96
N GLY A 143 2.09 18.34 -7.70
CA GLY A 143 2.65 19.69 -7.54
C GLY A 143 1.76 20.78 -8.11
N ALA A 144 1.17 20.57 -9.28
CA ALA A 144 0.35 21.55 -10.02
C ALA A 144 -1.08 21.07 -10.29
N SER A 145 -1.33 19.78 -10.19
CA SER A 145 -2.66 19.18 -10.36
C SER A 145 -3.01 18.25 -9.20
N THR A 146 -4.28 17.90 -9.11
CA THR A 146 -4.80 16.86 -8.23
C THR A 146 -5.74 15.98 -9.04
N GLU A 147 -5.45 14.71 -9.06
CA GLU A 147 -6.25 13.71 -9.72
C GLU A 147 -7.23 13.09 -8.72
N LEU A 148 -8.52 13.08 -9.09
CA LEU A 148 -9.59 12.37 -8.40
C LEU A 148 -10.12 11.29 -9.34
N ILE A 149 -10.16 10.05 -8.85
CA ILE A 149 -10.57 8.91 -9.66
C ILE A 149 -11.53 8.04 -8.85
N ILE A 150 -12.66 7.66 -9.43
CA ILE A 150 -13.47 6.55 -8.93
C ILE A 150 -13.33 5.39 -9.88
N GLY A 151 -13.08 4.20 -9.34
CA GLY A 151 -13.02 2.98 -10.12
C GLY A 151 -13.37 1.75 -9.30
N GLU A 152 -13.60 0.65 -10.00
CA GLU A 152 -13.95 -0.65 -9.42
C GLU A 152 -13.09 -1.74 -10.06
N GLY A 153 -12.45 -2.58 -9.25
CA GLY A 153 -11.45 -3.52 -9.76
C GLY A 153 -10.32 -2.79 -10.51
N PHE A 154 -10.15 -3.10 -11.80
CA PHE A 154 -9.16 -2.46 -12.68
C PHE A 154 -9.75 -1.40 -13.60
N GLU A 155 -11.04 -1.14 -13.53
CA GLU A 155 -11.75 -0.22 -14.40
C GLU A 155 -12.01 1.11 -13.72
N ALA A 156 -11.52 2.20 -14.31
CA ALA A 156 -11.87 3.55 -13.89
C ALA A 156 -13.28 3.92 -14.38
N LYS A 157 -14.10 4.49 -13.52
CA LYS A 157 -15.48 4.93 -13.78
C LYS A 157 -15.58 6.45 -13.93
N ALA A 158 -14.78 7.19 -13.18
CA ALA A 158 -14.65 8.63 -13.29
C ALA A 158 -13.18 9.02 -13.18
N LEU A 159 -12.73 9.91 -14.06
CA LEU A 159 -11.36 10.42 -14.15
C LEU A 159 -11.41 11.94 -14.20
N THR A 160 -10.73 12.59 -13.27
CA THR A 160 -10.66 14.06 -13.25
C THR A 160 -9.28 14.50 -12.83
N SER A 161 -8.72 15.47 -13.55
CA SER A 161 -7.51 16.22 -13.18
C SER A 161 -7.88 17.67 -12.92
N LEU A 162 -7.74 18.11 -11.68
CA LEU A 162 -8.05 19.48 -11.25
C LEU A 162 -6.79 20.33 -11.23
N LYS A 163 -6.88 21.59 -11.68
CA LYS A 163 -5.76 22.53 -11.66
C LYS A 163 -5.51 23.08 -10.25
N MET A 164 -5.20 22.18 -9.32
CA MET A 164 -4.80 22.51 -7.96
C MET A 164 -3.75 21.49 -7.49
N GLY A 165 -2.62 21.97 -7.01
CA GLY A 165 -1.55 21.11 -6.52
C GLY A 165 -0.78 21.80 -5.40
N CYS A 166 0.03 21.06 -4.64
CA CYS A 166 0.67 21.60 -3.44
C CYS A 166 1.65 22.76 -3.73
N VAL A 167 2.28 22.79 -4.91
CA VAL A 167 3.18 23.90 -5.30
C VAL A 167 2.38 25.12 -5.74
N THR A 168 1.40 24.93 -6.63
CA THR A 168 0.55 26.05 -7.10
C THR A 168 -0.27 26.66 -5.98
N TRP A 169 -0.76 25.84 -5.03
CA TRP A 169 -1.50 26.32 -3.84
C TRP A 169 -0.61 27.06 -2.86
N LEU A 170 0.65 26.65 -2.73
CA LEU A 170 1.63 27.38 -1.94
C LEU A 170 1.81 28.82 -2.48
N GLU A 171 2.03 28.96 -3.78
CA GLU A 171 2.24 30.26 -4.41
C GLU A 171 0.97 31.14 -4.42
N ASN A 172 -0.22 30.54 -4.45
CA ASN A 172 -1.48 31.29 -4.46
C ASN A 172 -1.94 31.75 -3.08
N PHE A 173 -1.78 30.92 -2.05
CA PHE A 173 -2.41 31.15 -0.74
C PHE A 173 -1.43 31.32 0.42
N PHE A 174 -0.16 30.94 0.27
CA PHE A 174 0.89 31.06 1.28
C PHE A 174 2.12 31.81 0.76
N LYS A 175 1.91 32.72 -0.18
CA LYS A 175 2.99 33.52 -0.80
C LYS A 175 3.75 34.37 0.23
N ASP A 176 3.05 34.85 1.26
CA ASP A 176 3.60 35.60 2.38
C ASP A 176 4.30 34.75 3.44
N ARG A 177 4.33 33.43 3.24
CA ARG A 177 4.93 32.43 4.15
C ARG A 177 4.28 32.34 5.54
N GLN A 178 3.10 32.95 5.74
CA GLN A 178 2.39 32.96 7.00
C GLN A 178 1.49 31.72 7.14
N LEU A 179 1.59 31.03 8.29
CA LEU A 179 0.78 29.87 8.62
C LEU A 179 -0.39 30.24 9.55
N ASN A 180 -1.20 31.20 9.13
CA ASN A 180 -2.33 31.71 9.91
C ASN A 180 -3.67 31.16 9.42
N ALA A 181 -4.72 31.33 10.23
CA ALA A 181 -6.06 30.84 9.93
C ALA A 181 -6.60 31.39 8.59
N ARG A 182 -6.33 32.68 8.29
CA ARG A 182 -6.81 33.33 7.06
C ARG A 182 -6.26 32.65 5.81
N ASN A 183 -4.97 32.33 5.76
CA ASN A 183 -4.34 31.69 4.61
C ASN A 183 -4.85 30.24 4.45
N PHE A 184 -4.99 29.51 5.57
CA PHE A 184 -5.57 28.15 5.52
C PHE A 184 -7.03 28.16 5.07
N GLU A 185 -7.87 29.06 5.58
CA GLU A 185 -9.27 29.19 5.19
C GLU A 185 -9.41 29.55 3.72
N ALA A 186 -8.61 30.50 3.22
CA ALA A 186 -8.60 30.88 1.81
C ALA A 186 -8.15 29.73 0.90
N ALA A 187 -7.13 28.96 1.32
CA ALA A 187 -6.64 27.81 0.57
C ALA A 187 -7.68 26.67 0.53
N ILE A 188 -8.36 26.40 1.64
CA ILE A 188 -9.42 25.39 1.74
C ILE A 188 -10.61 25.79 0.87
N GLU A 189 -11.06 27.03 0.98
CA GLU A 189 -12.19 27.54 0.19
C GLU A 189 -11.87 27.53 -1.31
N GLY A 190 -10.67 27.96 -1.70
CA GLY A 190 -10.22 27.88 -3.10
C GLY A 190 -10.25 26.46 -3.66
N ALA A 191 -9.83 25.48 -2.85
CA ALA A 191 -9.89 24.06 -3.24
C ALA A 191 -11.34 23.57 -3.36
N LYS A 192 -12.22 23.96 -2.44
CA LYS A 192 -13.67 23.63 -2.53
C LYS A 192 -14.29 24.17 -3.80
N GLN A 193 -13.99 25.40 -4.19
CA GLN A 193 -14.50 25.98 -5.44
C GLN A 193 -14.00 25.21 -6.66
N THR A 194 -12.77 24.71 -6.64
CA THR A 194 -12.19 23.93 -7.72
C THR A 194 -12.81 22.52 -7.83
N ILE A 195 -13.22 21.91 -6.71
CA ILE A 195 -13.85 20.58 -6.67
C ILE A 195 -15.35 20.63 -6.99
N LYS A 196 -16.02 21.74 -6.65
CA LYS A 196 -17.48 21.87 -6.76
C LYS A 196 -18.08 21.44 -8.10
N PRO A 197 -17.46 21.71 -9.27
CA PRO A 197 -18.02 21.30 -10.57
C PRO A 197 -18.16 19.79 -10.75
N ILE A 198 -17.41 18.98 -10.03
CA ILE A 198 -17.40 17.52 -10.15
C ILE A 198 -18.10 16.82 -8.98
N LEU A 199 -18.53 17.59 -7.97
CA LEU A 199 -19.03 17.05 -6.70
C LEU A 199 -20.21 16.08 -6.90
N GLU A 200 -21.24 16.50 -7.64
CA GLU A 200 -22.44 15.70 -7.90
C GLU A 200 -22.09 14.37 -8.56
N GLN A 201 -21.25 14.39 -9.62
CA GLN A 201 -20.82 13.17 -10.30
C GLN A 201 -20.14 12.16 -9.35
N TYR A 202 -19.28 12.65 -8.46
CA TYR A 202 -18.51 11.79 -7.57
C TYR A 202 -19.37 11.26 -6.42
N THR A 203 -20.24 12.08 -5.85
CA THR A 203 -21.18 11.66 -4.80
C THR A 203 -22.22 10.66 -5.30
N ASP A 204 -22.73 10.83 -6.53
CA ASP A 204 -23.69 9.91 -7.14
C ASP A 204 -23.07 8.53 -7.44
N LEU A 205 -21.81 8.51 -7.87
CA LEU A 205 -21.08 7.25 -8.07
C LEU A 205 -20.80 6.56 -6.72
N GLY A 206 -20.43 7.30 -5.69
CA GLY A 206 -20.05 6.79 -4.39
C GLY A 206 -18.80 5.90 -4.40
N TRP A 207 -18.31 5.55 -3.23
CA TRP A 207 -17.18 4.65 -3.04
C TRP A 207 -17.29 3.91 -1.71
N ASP A 208 -16.64 2.75 -1.62
CA ASP A 208 -16.56 1.92 -0.41
C ASP A 208 -15.26 2.17 0.37
N VAL A 209 -14.20 2.52 -0.36
CA VAL A 209 -12.87 2.80 0.21
C VAL A 209 -12.24 4.04 -0.41
N CYS A 210 -11.50 4.80 0.38
CA CYS A 210 -10.73 5.94 -0.10
C CYS A 210 -9.24 5.71 0.13
N VAL A 211 -8.44 5.95 -0.92
CA VAL A 211 -6.97 5.87 -0.84
C VAL A 211 -6.35 7.13 -1.39
N GLY A 212 -5.29 7.57 -0.72
CA GLY A 212 -4.50 8.71 -1.17
C GLY A 212 -3.16 8.26 -1.73
N ALA A 213 -2.78 8.81 -2.86
CA ALA A 213 -1.48 8.63 -3.46
C ALA A 213 -0.63 9.90 -3.26
N SER A 214 0.57 9.92 -3.79
CA SER A 214 1.49 11.04 -3.75
C SER A 214 2.17 11.36 -2.42
N GLY A 215 3.05 12.34 -2.52
CA GLY A 215 3.88 12.69 -1.39
C GLY A 215 3.20 13.50 -0.30
N THR A 216 2.03 14.10 -0.56
CA THR A 216 1.25 14.78 0.50
C THR A 216 0.67 13.76 1.47
N VAL A 217 0.03 12.72 0.94
CA VAL A 217 -0.57 11.65 1.76
C VAL A 217 0.51 10.82 2.46
N GLN A 218 1.63 10.55 1.77
CA GLN A 218 2.77 9.87 2.37
C GLN A 218 3.34 10.66 3.57
N ALA A 219 3.52 11.99 3.45
CA ALA A 219 4.01 12.81 4.54
C ALA A 219 3.04 12.80 5.75
N LEU A 220 1.74 12.84 5.50
CA LEU A 220 0.72 12.71 6.55
C LEU A 220 0.83 11.38 7.30
N GLN A 221 1.00 10.28 6.59
CA GLN A 221 1.18 8.97 7.22
C GLN A 221 2.47 8.90 8.03
N GLU A 222 3.60 9.43 7.51
CA GLU A 222 4.88 9.49 8.22
C GLU A 222 4.77 10.29 9.52
N ILE A 223 4.07 11.45 9.50
CA ILE A 223 3.80 12.25 10.70
C ILE A 223 2.95 11.46 11.71
N MET A 224 1.86 10.85 11.26
CA MET A 224 0.97 10.10 12.14
C MET A 224 1.69 8.95 12.83
N LEU A 225 2.51 8.21 12.11
CA LEU A 225 3.31 7.11 12.66
C LEU A 225 4.37 7.61 13.64
N ALA A 226 5.06 8.72 13.33
CA ALA A 226 6.03 9.31 14.24
C ALA A 226 5.38 9.77 15.55
N GLN A 227 4.14 10.27 15.49
CA GLN A 227 3.36 10.71 16.65
C GLN A 227 2.59 9.56 17.34
N GLY A 228 2.85 8.29 16.99
CA GLY A 228 2.22 7.12 17.61
C GLY A 228 0.72 6.95 17.27
N MET A 229 0.24 7.56 16.19
CA MET A 229 -1.12 7.37 15.69
C MET A 229 -1.19 6.19 14.71
N ASP A 230 -2.40 5.63 14.53
CA ASP A 230 -2.65 4.66 13.46
C ASP A 230 -2.52 5.28 12.06
N GLU A 231 -2.37 4.46 11.03
CA GLU A 231 -2.13 4.89 9.64
C GLU A 231 -3.38 5.41 8.90
N VAL A 232 -4.56 5.38 9.53
CA VAL A 232 -5.81 5.83 8.92
C VAL A 232 -5.94 7.35 9.01
N ILE A 233 -6.04 8.02 7.88
CA ILE A 233 -6.23 9.47 7.80
C ILE A 233 -7.71 9.78 7.97
N THR A 234 -8.05 10.64 8.93
CA THR A 234 -9.41 11.11 9.18
C THR A 234 -9.44 12.63 9.17
N HIS A 235 -10.62 13.22 8.95
CA HIS A 235 -10.80 14.67 8.99
C HIS A 235 -10.32 15.28 10.33
N SER A 236 -10.59 14.63 11.45
CA SER A 236 -10.17 15.09 12.78
C SER A 236 -8.64 15.16 12.92
N LYS A 237 -7.93 14.16 12.37
CA LYS A 237 -6.45 14.15 12.35
C LYS A 237 -5.90 15.26 11.45
N LEU A 238 -6.49 15.50 10.27
CA LEU A 238 -6.11 16.60 9.39
C LEU A 238 -6.28 17.96 10.07
N LYS A 239 -7.41 18.19 10.76
CA LYS A 239 -7.65 19.43 11.50
C LYS A 239 -6.68 19.59 12.68
N ARG A 240 -6.26 18.49 13.34
CA ARG A 240 -5.22 18.52 14.37
C ARG A 240 -3.89 18.96 13.78
N LEU A 241 -3.49 18.41 12.63
CA LEU A 241 -2.23 18.78 11.95
C LEU A 241 -2.26 20.22 11.43
N GLN A 242 -3.41 20.71 10.95
CA GLN A 242 -3.60 22.12 10.61
C GLN A 242 -3.33 23.03 11.81
N LYS A 243 -3.87 22.70 13.01
CA LYS A 243 -3.61 23.45 14.23
C LYS A 243 -2.13 23.40 14.63
N GLN A 244 -1.47 22.25 14.50
CA GLN A 244 -0.02 22.15 14.78
C GLN A 244 0.78 23.03 13.81
N ALA A 245 0.45 23.05 12.52
CA ALA A 245 1.13 23.88 11.54
C ALA A 245 0.97 25.40 11.86
N MET A 246 -0.20 25.81 12.31
CA MET A 246 -0.46 27.22 12.69
C MET A 246 0.30 27.69 13.95
N LEU A 247 0.90 26.78 14.74
CA LEU A 247 1.73 27.17 15.88
C LEU A 247 3.11 27.69 15.46
N ALA A 248 3.53 27.42 14.23
CA ALA A 248 4.83 27.83 13.74
C ALA A 248 4.86 29.29 13.21
N ASP A 249 3.70 29.94 13.06
CA ASP A 249 3.53 31.26 12.46
C ASP A 249 4.11 31.40 11.04
N HIS A 250 5.35 30.97 10.80
CA HIS A 250 6.04 31.04 9.52
C HIS A 250 6.39 29.65 8.96
N LEU A 251 6.34 29.54 7.64
CA LEU A 251 6.58 28.29 6.91
C LEU A 251 8.00 27.72 7.16
N GLU A 252 8.98 28.57 7.30
CA GLU A 252 10.38 28.22 7.56
C GLU A 252 10.61 27.70 8.99
N GLU A 253 9.69 27.97 9.90
CA GLU A 253 9.72 27.54 11.31
C GLU A 253 8.91 26.27 11.54
N LEU A 254 8.29 25.74 10.47
CA LEU A 254 7.43 24.56 10.56
C LEU A 254 8.23 23.34 10.97
N ASP A 255 8.06 22.90 12.21
CA ASP A 255 8.65 21.70 12.79
C ASP A 255 7.55 20.82 13.35
N ILE A 256 7.24 19.76 12.62
CA ILE A 256 6.27 18.73 13.02
C ILE A 256 7.01 17.39 13.04
N GLU A 257 6.92 16.67 14.14
CA GLU A 257 7.52 15.35 14.28
C GLU A 257 7.06 14.40 13.15
N GLY A 258 8.00 13.82 12.43
CA GLY A 258 7.76 12.98 11.25
C GLY A 258 7.67 13.75 9.93
N LEU A 259 7.63 15.08 9.92
CA LEU A 259 7.65 15.88 8.70
C LEU A 259 9.09 16.18 8.28
N THR A 260 9.49 15.71 7.11
CA THR A 260 10.83 16.01 6.59
C THR A 260 10.92 17.45 6.10
N LEU A 261 12.10 18.08 6.25
CA LEU A 261 12.37 19.44 5.73
C LEU A 261 12.05 19.58 4.24
N GLU A 262 12.21 18.48 3.51
CA GLU A 262 11.87 18.43 2.09
C GLU A 262 10.40 18.67 1.81
N ARG A 263 9.52 18.19 2.68
CA ARG A 263 8.07 18.29 2.54
C ARG A 263 7.49 19.51 3.23
N ALA A 264 8.17 20.05 4.25
CA ALA A 264 7.66 21.16 5.08
C ALA A 264 7.14 22.34 4.24
N LEU A 265 7.86 22.71 3.17
CA LEU A 265 7.49 23.86 2.34
C LEU A 265 6.12 23.73 1.63
N VAL A 266 5.74 22.52 1.23
CA VAL A 266 4.48 22.27 0.48
C VAL A 266 3.43 21.56 1.34
N PHE A 267 3.73 21.30 2.61
CA PHE A 267 2.83 20.58 3.49
C PHE A 267 1.55 21.37 3.80
N PRO A 268 1.57 22.66 4.17
CA PRO A 268 0.35 23.40 4.49
C PRO A 268 -0.62 23.53 3.32
N SER A 269 -0.10 23.72 2.12
CA SER A 269 -0.90 23.80 0.90
C SER A 269 -1.53 22.46 0.52
N GLY A 270 -0.75 21.35 0.56
CA GLY A 270 -1.26 20.01 0.34
C GLY A 270 -2.29 19.59 1.38
N LEU A 271 -2.03 19.91 2.66
CA LEU A 271 -2.98 19.69 3.76
C LEU A 271 -4.30 20.42 3.54
N SER A 272 -4.25 21.68 3.09
CA SER A 272 -5.45 22.49 2.81
C SER A 272 -6.30 21.88 1.69
N ILE A 273 -5.67 21.42 0.62
CA ILE A 273 -6.35 20.72 -0.48
C ILE A 273 -7.04 19.46 0.05
N LEU A 274 -6.33 18.65 0.83
CA LEU A 274 -6.87 17.40 1.35
C LEU A 274 -8.03 17.65 2.34
N ILE A 275 -7.94 18.66 3.20
CA ILE A 275 -9.04 19.05 4.09
C ILE A 275 -10.28 19.40 3.26
N ALA A 276 -10.14 20.20 2.20
CA ALA A 276 -11.25 20.57 1.33
C ALA A 276 -11.90 19.34 0.67
N ILE A 277 -11.08 18.38 0.22
CA ILE A 277 -11.55 17.11 -0.36
C ILE A 277 -12.35 16.31 0.68
N PHE A 278 -11.84 16.17 1.91
CA PHE A 278 -12.54 15.47 2.99
C PHE A 278 -13.87 16.13 3.36
N GLU A 279 -13.90 17.48 3.43
CA GLU A 279 -15.09 18.23 3.81
C GLU A 279 -16.17 18.22 2.72
N LEU A 280 -15.82 18.28 1.43
CA LEU A 280 -16.81 18.31 0.34
C LEU A 280 -17.32 16.92 -0.04
N LEU A 281 -16.44 15.92 -0.06
CA LEU A 281 -16.81 14.55 -0.42
C LEU A 281 -17.22 13.72 0.79
N GLU A 282 -17.26 14.32 1.99
CA GLU A 282 -17.67 13.65 3.25
C GLU A 282 -16.90 12.34 3.49
N ILE A 283 -15.56 12.38 3.30
CA ILE A 283 -14.72 11.20 3.44
C ILE A 283 -14.52 10.86 4.93
N ASP A 284 -14.93 9.66 5.34
CA ASP A 284 -14.74 9.18 6.70
C ASP A 284 -13.28 8.84 7.00
N ALA A 285 -12.65 8.10 6.10
CA ALA A 285 -11.32 7.56 6.27
C ALA A 285 -10.58 7.39 4.94
N MET A 286 -9.26 7.58 4.97
CA MET A 286 -8.36 7.37 3.84
C MET A 286 -7.13 6.61 4.31
N THR A 287 -6.62 5.71 3.45
CA THR A 287 -5.34 5.04 3.65
C THR A 287 -4.36 5.37 2.53
N LEU A 288 -3.06 5.13 2.75
CA LEU A 288 -2.06 5.33 1.70
C LEU A 288 -2.19 4.25 0.62
N ALA A 289 -2.17 4.67 -0.65
CA ALA A 289 -2.12 3.76 -1.79
C ALA A 289 -0.75 3.07 -1.89
N GLY A 290 -0.73 1.84 -2.38
CA GLY A 290 0.51 1.07 -2.57
C GLY A 290 1.37 1.54 -3.74
N GLY A 291 0.77 2.25 -4.71
CA GLY A 291 1.44 2.81 -5.88
C GLY A 291 0.63 3.94 -6.49
N ALA A 292 1.18 4.57 -7.52
CA ALA A 292 0.57 5.68 -8.26
C ALA A 292 1.00 5.65 -9.74
N LEU A 293 1.27 6.82 -10.35
CA LEU A 293 1.60 6.98 -11.76
C LEU A 293 2.73 6.04 -12.23
N ARG A 294 3.85 5.99 -11.54
CA ARG A 294 5.01 5.18 -11.93
C ARG A 294 4.75 3.68 -11.91
N GLU A 295 4.06 3.22 -10.89
CA GLU A 295 3.63 1.85 -10.80
C GLU A 295 2.64 1.53 -11.92
N GLY A 296 1.70 2.44 -12.24
CA GLY A 296 0.80 2.31 -13.38
C GLY A 296 1.53 2.14 -14.71
N LEU A 297 2.54 2.98 -14.98
CA LEU A 297 3.39 2.87 -16.17
C LEU A 297 4.10 1.51 -16.25
N VAL A 298 4.59 1.00 -15.11
CA VAL A 298 5.21 -0.34 -15.07
C VAL A 298 4.20 -1.42 -15.42
N TYR A 299 3.01 -1.39 -14.82
CA TYR A 299 1.97 -2.40 -15.06
C TYR A 299 1.41 -2.33 -16.49
N GLU A 300 1.50 -1.19 -17.17
CA GLU A 300 1.18 -1.07 -18.59
C GLU A 300 2.20 -1.76 -19.51
N MET A 301 3.49 -1.78 -19.11
CA MET A 301 4.56 -2.39 -19.87
C MET A 301 4.65 -3.92 -19.71
N VAL A 302 4.09 -4.49 -18.64
CA VAL A 302 4.22 -5.91 -18.30
C VAL A 302 2.89 -6.63 -18.47
N ASP A 303 2.67 -7.23 -19.65
CA ASP A 303 1.41 -7.91 -20.00
C ASP A 303 1.03 -9.05 -19.04
N GLU A 304 2.02 -9.74 -18.47
CA GLU A 304 1.84 -10.89 -17.56
C GLU A 304 1.22 -10.49 -16.21
N LEU A 305 1.23 -9.19 -15.87
CA LEU A 305 0.69 -8.67 -14.60
C LEU A 305 -0.80 -8.32 -14.66
N ARG A 306 -1.48 -8.60 -15.77
CA ARG A 306 -2.90 -8.26 -15.97
C ARG A 306 -3.89 -9.20 -15.26
N GLN A 307 -3.42 -10.11 -14.39
CA GLN A 307 -4.29 -10.98 -13.60
C GLN A 307 -5.04 -10.20 -12.52
N ASN A 308 -6.32 -10.54 -12.36
CA ASN A 308 -7.28 -9.75 -11.60
C ASN A 308 -7.20 -9.87 -10.06
N ASP A 309 -6.50 -10.87 -9.51
CA ASP A 309 -6.33 -11.02 -8.06
C ASP A 309 -4.90 -10.70 -7.62
N ILE A 310 -4.75 -9.49 -7.06
CA ILE A 310 -3.47 -8.98 -6.61
C ILE A 310 -2.90 -9.81 -5.46
N ARG A 311 -3.76 -10.20 -4.50
CA ARG A 311 -3.32 -10.94 -3.32
C ARG A 311 -2.91 -12.36 -3.67
N ALA A 312 -3.69 -13.03 -4.50
CA ALA A 312 -3.34 -14.35 -5.01
C ALA A 312 -2.01 -14.32 -5.78
N ARG A 313 -1.82 -13.32 -6.66
CA ARG A 313 -0.57 -13.12 -7.39
C ARG A 313 0.61 -12.87 -6.44
N THR A 314 0.43 -12.02 -5.42
CA THR A 314 1.45 -11.72 -4.42
C THR A 314 1.84 -12.98 -3.63
N ILE A 315 0.87 -13.76 -3.17
CA ILE A 315 1.11 -15.02 -2.46
C ILE A 315 1.89 -15.99 -3.35
N CYS A 316 1.43 -16.23 -4.59
CA CYS A 316 2.12 -17.12 -5.54
C CYS A 316 3.56 -16.66 -5.80
N SER A 317 3.79 -15.37 -6.00
CA SER A 317 5.13 -14.83 -6.24
C SER A 317 6.06 -15.01 -5.02
N VAL A 318 5.56 -14.80 -3.80
CA VAL A 318 6.33 -15.04 -2.56
C VAL A 318 6.63 -16.53 -2.41
N GLN A 319 5.65 -17.38 -2.61
CA GLN A 319 5.82 -18.84 -2.54
C GLN A 319 6.86 -19.33 -3.53
N SER A 320 6.80 -18.87 -4.79
CA SER A 320 7.80 -19.20 -5.81
C SER A 320 9.19 -18.71 -5.44
N ARG A 321 9.33 -17.43 -5.08
CA ARG A 321 10.61 -16.79 -4.74
C ARG A 321 11.32 -17.48 -3.58
N TYR A 322 10.59 -17.89 -2.56
CA TYR A 322 11.12 -18.52 -1.35
C TYR A 322 11.00 -20.05 -1.37
N GLN A 323 10.56 -20.62 -2.49
CA GLN A 323 10.40 -22.08 -2.69
C GLN A 323 9.58 -22.73 -1.58
N LEU A 324 8.46 -22.11 -1.21
CA LEU A 324 7.57 -22.63 -0.17
C LEU A 324 6.77 -23.82 -0.71
N ASP A 325 6.37 -24.71 0.20
CA ASP A 325 5.46 -25.82 -0.09
C ASP A 325 4.02 -25.28 -0.27
N CYS A 326 3.67 -24.95 -1.53
CA CYS A 326 2.37 -24.37 -1.86
C CYS A 326 1.21 -25.34 -1.51
N GLN A 327 1.43 -26.65 -1.68
CA GLN A 327 0.40 -27.65 -1.38
C GLN A 327 0.13 -27.72 0.11
N TYR A 328 1.16 -27.68 0.93
CA TYR A 328 1.02 -27.65 2.38
C TYR A 328 0.40 -26.33 2.85
N GLY A 329 0.84 -25.20 2.31
CA GLY A 329 0.23 -23.90 2.61
C GLY A 329 -1.26 -23.85 2.33
N GLU A 330 -1.70 -24.44 1.19
CA GLU A 330 -3.11 -24.57 0.83
C GLU A 330 -3.87 -25.51 1.77
N GLN A 331 -3.26 -26.62 2.19
CA GLN A 331 -3.82 -27.56 3.13
C GLN A 331 -4.10 -26.87 4.48
N VAL A 332 -3.13 -26.13 5.02
CA VAL A 332 -3.29 -25.34 6.26
C VAL A 332 -4.38 -24.30 6.12
N ALA A 333 -4.40 -23.55 5.00
CA ALA A 333 -5.39 -22.52 4.75
C ALA A 333 -6.82 -23.10 4.66
N THR A 334 -6.96 -24.23 3.98
CA THR A 334 -8.25 -24.92 3.85
C THR A 334 -8.80 -25.39 5.20
N LEU A 335 -7.94 -25.99 6.03
CA LEU A 335 -8.37 -26.42 7.35
C LEU A 335 -8.66 -25.22 8.27
N ALA A 336 -7.82 -24.19 8.27
CA ALA A 336 -8.07 -22.95 9.03
C ALA A 336 -9.40 -22.31 8.66
N GLY A 337 -9.74 -22.27 7.35
CA GLY A 337 -11.03 -21.79 6.87
C GLY A 337 -12.20 -22.64 7.36
N LYS A 338 -12.09 -23.98 7.33
CA LYS A 338 -13.12 -24.87 7.87
C LYS A 338 -13.34 -24.67 9.38
N LEU A 339 -12.25 -24.52 10.14
CA LEU A 339 -12.33 -24.24 11.57
C LEU A 339 -12.97 -22.87 11.85
N LEU A 340 -12.72 -21.88 11.01
CA LEU A 340 -13.39 -20.57 11.11
C LEU A 340 -14.90 -20.69 10.89
N GLU A 341 -15.32 -21.37 9.83
CA GLU A 341 -16.76 -21.58 9.57
C GLU A 341 -17.45 -22.32 10.73
N GLN A 342 -16.82 -23.35 11.30
CA GLN A 342 -17.36 -24.07 12.45
C GLN A 342 -17.42 -23.22 13.73
N ALA A 343 -16.51 -22.27 13.89
CA ALA A 343 -16.50 -21.34 15.02
C ALA A 343 -17.53 -20.21 14.91
N GLY A 344 -18.23 -20.08 13.80
CA GLY A 344 -19.25 -19.05 13.54
C GLY A 344 -18.93 -18.09 12.39
N GLY A 345 -17.87 -18.34 11.63
CA GLY A 345 -17.52 -17.58 10.43
C GLY A 345 -17.38 -16.08 10.68
N ASP A 346 -18.11 -15.29 9.88
CA ASP A 346 -18.10 -13.82 9.93
C ASP A 346 -18.74 -13.25 11.21
N GLU A 347 -19.52 -14.02 11.96
CA GLU A 347 -20.04 -13.60 13.27
C GLU A 347 -18.98 -13.71 14.36
N TRP A 348 -17.99 -14.60 14.19
CA TRP A 348 -16.91 -14.81 15.15
C TRP A 348 -15.67 -13.96 14.83
N ILE A 349 -15.30 -13.80 13.55
CA ILE A 349 -14.32 -12.81 13.08
C ILE A 349 -15.08 -11.79 12.23
N THR A 350 -15.44 -10.68 12.87
CA THR A 350 -16.40 -9.71 12.30
C THR A 350 -15.83 -8.84 11.20
N GLU A 351 -14.50 -8.71 11.12
CA GLU A 351 -13.87 -7.95 10.06
C GLU A 351 -13.65 -8.82 8.81
N PRO A 352 -14.19 -8.45 7.64
CA PRO A 352 -14.05 -9.23 6.41
C PRO A 352 -12.59 -9.54 6.03
N GLN A 353 -11.67 -8.69 6.47
CA GLN A 353 -10.24 -8.88 6.25
C GLN A 353 -9.65 -10.01 7.11
N GLY A 354 -10.27 -10.39 8.20
CA GLY A 354 -9.75 -11.41 9.12
C GLY A 354 -9.59 -12.77 8.45
N LYS A 355 -10.58 -13.19 7.65
CA LYS A 355 -10.53 -14.42 6.84
C LYS A 355 -9.39 -14.39 5.81
N VAL A 356 -9.25 -13.26 5.10
CA VAL A 356 -8.19 -13.08 4.10
C VAL A 356 -6.81 -13.11 4.73
N LEU A 357 -6.64 -12.48 5.90
CA LEU A 357 -5.37 -12.45 6.62
C LEU A 357 -5.02 -13.82 7.21
N LEU A 358 -6.01 -14.59 7.67
CA LEU A 358 -5.85 -15.98 8.11
C LEU A 358 -5.34 -16.84 6.96
N GLU A 359 -6.00 -16.80 5.82
CA GLU A 359 -5.62 -17.54 4.61
C GLU A 359 -4.22 -17.19 4.13
N THR A 360 -3.92 -15.88 4.04
CA THR A 360 -2.60 -15.39 3.63
C THR A 360 -1.51 -15.89 4.56
N THR A 361 -1.74 -15.80 5.87
CA THR A 361 -0.74 -16.23 6.85
C THR A 361 -0.55 -17.74 6.79
N ALA A 362 -1.63 -18.51 6.62
CA ALA A 362 -1.56 -19.96 6.46
C ALA A 362 -0.72 -20.38 5.25
N LYS A 363 -0.82 -19.65 4.12
CA LYS A 363 -0.05 -19.92 2.90
C LYS A 363 1.43 -19.51 2.99
N LEU A 364 1.78 -18.60 3.90
CA LEU A 364 3.12 -17.99 3.98
C LEU A 364 3.85 -18.24 5.31
N HIS A 365 3.24 -18.91 6.29
CA HIS A 365 3.75 -19.01 7.66
C HIS A 365 5.16 -19.62 7.77
N GLU A 366 5.53 -20.50 6.85
CA GLU A 366 6.83 -21.17 6.85
C GLU A 366 7.95 -20.38 6.14
N ILE A 367 7.70 -19.17 5.66
CA ILE A 367 8.70 -18.41 4.90
C ILE A 367 10.03 -18.24 5.62
N GLY A 368 10.01 -18.13 6.95
CA GLY A 368 11.23 -17.98 7.77
C GLY A 368 12.05 -19.25 7.89
N LEU A 369 11.47 -20.44 7.61
CA LEU A 369 12.21 -21.70 7.59
C LEU A 369 13.25 -21.77 6.47
N THR A 370 13.11 -20.93 5.45
CA THR A 370 14.09 -20.80 4.38
C THR A 370 15.41 -20.18 4.86
N ILE A 371 15.42 -19.54 6.03
CA ILE A 371 16.59 -18.94 6.66
C ILE A 371 17.13 -19.84 7.76
N ASP A 372 16.31 -20.16 8.77
CA ASP A 372 16.71 -21.01 9.90
C ASP A 372 15.49 -21.65 10.58
N PHE A 373 15.64 -22.90 11.00
CA PHE A 373 14.58 -23.62 11.68
C PHE A 373 14.30 -23.09 13.10
N LYS A 374 15.36 -22.82 13.90
CA LYS A 374 15.22 -22.44 15.31
C LYS A 374 14.53 -21.09 15.50
N LYS A 375 14.79 -20.14 14.59
CA LYS A 375 14.22 -18.80 14.61
C LYS A 375 13.23 -18.56 13.47
N GLY A 376 12.67 -19.64 12.93
CA GLY A 376 11.77 -19.55 11.76
C GLY A 376 10.62 -18.57 11.95
N GLY A 377 10.00 -18.50 13.11
CA GLY A 377 8.94 -17.52 13.42
C GLY A 377 9.44 -16.07 13.38
N GLU A 378 10.62 -15.78 13.97
CA GLU A 378 11.21 -14.44 13.93
C GLU A 378 11.55 -14.02 12.48
N HIS A 379 12.11 -14.96 11.71
CA HIS A 379 12.43 -14.72 10.30
C HIS A 379 11.18 -14.56 9.45
N SER A 380 10.12 -15.33 9.70
CA SER A 380 8.82 -15.13 9.03
C SER A 380 8.28 -13.73 9.29
N ALA A 381 8.29 -13.27 10.54
CA ALA A 381 7.85 -11.93 10.89
C ALA A 381 8.67 -10.86 10.17
N TYR A 382 10.00 -10.95 10.23
CA TYR A 382 10.87 -9.99 9.56
C TYR A 382 10.62 -9.92 8.06
N LEU A 383 10.55 -11.07 7.39
CA LEU A 383 10.32 -11.13 5.94
C LEU A 383 8.95 -10.55 5.57
N LEU A 384 7.87 -11.02 6.20
CA LEU A 384 6.51 -10.60 5.86
C LEU A 384 6.23 -9.12 6.16
N GLN A 385 6.88 -8.55 7.17
CA GLN A 385 6.78 -7.12 7.48
C GLN A 385 7.55 -6.21 6.51
N ASN A 386 8.66 -6.70 5.95
CA ASN A 386 9.58 -5.90 5.14
C ASN A 386 9.52 -6.18 3.63
N LEU A 387 8.92 -7.29 3.19
CA LEU A 387 8.73 -7.57 1.77
C LEU A 387 7.74 -6.59 1.13
N ASP A 388 7.95 -6.32 -0.15
CA ASP A 388 6.92 -5.73 -1.01
C ASP A 388 5.81 -6.78 -1.20
N LEU A 389 4.64 -6.52 -0.60
CA LEU A 389 3.45 -7.36 -0.70
C LEU A 389 2.29 -6.53 -1.27
N PRO A 390 2.20 -6.34 -2.59
CA PRO A 390 1.07 -5.68 -3.22
C PRO A 390 -0.27 -6.25 -2.76
N GLY A 391 -1.25 -5.40 -2.49
CA GLY A 391 -2.54 -5.81 -1.96
C GLY A 391 -2.65 -5.83 -0.43
N TYR A 392 -1.55 -5.55 0.29
CA TYR A 392 -1.54 -5.49 1.76
C TYR A 392 -1.04 -4.14 2.27
N THR A 393 -1.76 -3.56 3.24
CA THR A 393 -1.31 -2.34 3.94
C THR A 393 -0.14 -2.66 4.88
N ARG A 394 0.53 -1.61 5.39
CA ARG A 394 1.59 -1.77 6.38
C ARG A 394 1.08 -2.47 7.65
N ALA A 395 -0.11 -2.09 8.15
CA ALA A 395 -0.73 -2.72 9.31
C ALA A 395 -1.02 -4.20 9.07
N GLN A 396 -1.51 -4.57 7.88
CA GLN A 396 -1.75 -5.96 7.50
C GLN A 396 -0.46 -6.77 7.41
N LYS A 397 0.60 -6.22 6.83
CA LYS A 397 1.93 -6.87 6.77
C LYS A 397 2.49 -7.11 8.17
N PHE A 398 2.38 -6.11 9.05
CA PHE A 398 2.77 -6.25 10.44
C PHE A 398 1.98 -7.37 11.13
N PHE A 399 0.67 -7.38 10.97
CA PHE A 399 -0.22 -8.41 11.52
C PHE A 399 0.14 -9.81 11.03
N ILE A 400 0.22 -10.03 9.71
CA ILE A 400 0.60 -11.31 9.10
C ILE A 400 1.94 -11.81 9.68
N GLY A 401 2.91 -10.91 9.79
CA GLY A 401 4.22 -11.21 10.37
C GLY A 401 4.13 -11.63 11.83
N GLU A 402 3.35 -10.93 12.66
CA GLU A 402 3.21 -11.25 14.08
C GLU A 402 2.42 -12.55 14.32
N ILE A 403 1.46 -12.88 13.48
CA ILE A 403 0.78 -14.18 13.50
C ILE A 403 1.75 -15.29 13.07
N ALA A 404 2.51 -15.09 11.98
CA ALA A 404 3.52 -16.04 11.50
C ALA A 404 4.70 -16.21 12.50
N ARG A 405 4.99 -15.23 13.34
CA ARG A 405 5.97 -15.36 14.43
C ARG A 405 5.53 -16.41 15.46
N ARG A 406 4.20 -16.54 15.69
CA ARG A 406 3.61 -17.28 16.83
C ARG A 406 2.86 -18.54 16.41
N TYR A 407 2.97 -18.98 15.16
CA TYR A 407 2.20 -20.12 14.65
C TYR A 407 2.57 -21.45 15.30
N ARG A 408 3.73 -21.52 15.94
CA ARG A 408 4.24 -22.69 16.69
C ARG A 408 4.99 -22.24 17.95
N GLU A 409 5.51 -23.18 18.72
CA GLU A 409 6.31 -22.95 19.94
C GLU A 409 5.53 -22.21 21.05
N GLN A 410 6.25 -21.51 21.92
CA GLN A 410 5.64 -20.83 23.07
C GLN A 410 4.71 -19.70 22.61
N LEU A 411 3.49 -19.71 23.11
CA LEU A 411 2.50 -18.70 22.80
C LEU A 411 2.72 -17.45 23.66
N SER A 412 2.81 -16.30 23.02
CA SER A 412 2.90 -15.00 23.67
C SER A 412 1.77 -14.09 23.23
N SER A 413 1.46 -13.07 24.03
CA SER A 413 0.47 -12.06 23.66
C SER A 413 0.82 -11.38 22.34
N LEU A 414 -0.21 -11.04 21.58
CA LEU A 414 -0.04 -10.23 20.38
C LEU A 414 0.29 -8.79 20.77
N PRO A 415 1.22 -8.12 20.05
CA PRO A 415 1.42 -6.70 20.21
C PRO A 415 0.21 -5.91 19.72
N GLU A 416 0.14 -4.65 20.09
CA GLU A 416 -0.86 -3.73 19.55
C GLU A 416 -0.71 -3.62 18.05
N GLN A 417 -1.81 -3.72 17.31
CA GLN A 417 -1.86 -3.69 15.86
C GLN A 417 -3.20 -3.11 15.38
N HIS A 418 -3.23 -2.62 14.14
CA HIS A 418 -4.35 -1.85 13.60
C HIS A 418 -4.98 -2.49 12.33
N ALA A 419 -4.66 -3.75 12.04
CA ALA A 419 -5.22 -4.44 10.86
C ALA A 419 -6.67 -4.91 11.10
N ILE A 420 -6.93 -5.48 12.27
CA ILE A 420 -8.23 -5.96 12.74
C ILE A 420 -8.32 -5.77 14.26
N SER A 421 -9.49 -5.98 14.87
CA SER A 421 -9.65 -5.88 16.32
C SER A 421 -8.75 -6.89 17.07
N GLY A 422 -8.36 -6.57 18.30
CA GLY A 422 -7.55 -7.47 19.12
C GLY A 422 -8.22 -8.82 19.39
N THR A 423 -9.56 -8.85 19.47
CA THR A 423 -10.34 -10.08 19.61
C THR A 423 -10.23 -10.95 18.36
N SER A 424 -10.46 -10.38 17.17
CA SER A 424 -10.32 -11.10 15.90
C SER A 424 -8.89 -11.55 15.64
N ALA A 425 -7.90 -10.73 16.00
CA ALA A 425 -6.48 -11.06 15.88
C ALA A 425 -6.10 -12.31 16.68
N LYS A 426 -6.55 -12.38 17.92
CA LYS A 426 -6.41 -13.54 18.79
C LYS A 426 -7.06 -14.79 18.18
N ARG A 427 -8.27 -14.66 17.62
CA ARG A 427 -9.01 -15.73 16.99
C ARG A 427 -8.30 -16.28 15.75
N VAL A 428 -7.77 -15.39 14.90
CA VAL A 428 -6.94 -15.77 13.75
C VAL A 428 -5.73 -16.60 14.16
N LEU A 429 -4.98 -16.16 15.19
CA LEU A 429 -3.81 -16.89 15.67
C LEU A 429 -4.18 -18.28 16.18
N ARG A 430 -5.25 -18.40 16.94
CA ARG A 430 -5.73 -19.69 17.47
C ARG A 430 -6.07 -20.69 16.37
N LEU A 431 -6.81 -20.24 15.35
CA LEU A 431 -7.17 -21.09 14.21
C LEU A 431 -5.96 -21.54 13.41
N LEU A 432 -5.01 -20.63 13.15
CA LEU A 432 -3.78 -20.98 12.44
C LEU A 432 -2.99 -22.05 13.18
N ARG A 433 -2.80 -21.88 14.50
CA ARG A 433 -2.05 -22.85 15.34
C ARG A 433 -2.70 -24.23 15.32
N LEU A 434 -4.02 -24.30 15.47
CA LEU A 434 -4.75 -25.57 15.38
C LEU A 434 -4.62 -26.20 13.99
N ALA A 435 -4.78 -25.42 12.92
CA ALA A 435 -4.65 -25.91 11.56
C ALA A 435 -3.25 -26.48 11.29
N VAL A 436 -2.18 -25.78 11.71
CA VAL A 436 -0.81 -26.24 11.55
C VAL A 436 -0.56 -27.55 12.33
N LEU A 437 -1.03 -27.66 13.58
CA LEU A 437 -0.88 -28.89 14.38
C LEU A 437 -1.58 -30.08 13.74
N LEU A 438 -2.78 -29.90 13.20
CA LEU A 438 -3.58 -30.96 12.61
C LEU A 438 -3.11 -31.39 11.22
N THR A 439 -2.34 -30.53 10.51
CA THR A 439 -1.84 -30.78 9.14
C THR A 439 -0.34 -31.07 9.09
N HIS A 440 0.38 -31.13 10.19
CA HIS A 440 1.84 -31.24 10.23
C HIS A 440 2.42 -32.43 9.44
N ARG A 441 1.61 -33.48 9.21
CA ARG A 441 2.00 -34.66 8.41
C ARG A 441 2.05 -34.39 6.91
N ARG A 442 1.62 -33.21 6.44
CA ARG A 442 1.61 -32.76 5.03
C ARG A 442 0.94 -33.75 4.06
N ASN A 443 -0.04 -34.50 4.56
CA ASN A 443 -0.79 -35.48 3.76
C ASN A 443 -2.29 -35.31 4.02
N PRO A 444 -3.06 -34.76 3.06
CA PRO A 444 -4.49 -34.50 3.22
C PRO A 444 -5.31 -35.76 3.53
N SER A 445 -4.89 -36.94 3.07
CA SER A 445 -5.60 -38.19 3.34
C SER A 445 -5.50 -38.68 4.79
N LEU A 446 -4.63 -38.07 5.58
CA LEU A 446 -4.38 -38.42 6.98
C LEU A 446 -4.90 -37.35 7.95
N GLU A 447 -5.55 -36.31 7.45
CA GLU A 447 -6.19 -35.30 8.29
C GLU A 447 -7.32 -35.91 9.13
N PRO A 448 -7.44 -35.51 10.42
CA PRO A 448 -8.56 -35.94 11.24
C PRO A 448 -9.87 -35.27 10.80
N GLN A 449 -10.97 -35.97 11.03
CA GLN A 449 -12.25 -35.29 11.10
C GLN A 449 -12.31 -34.56 12.44
N VAL A 450 -12.58 -33.27 12.41
CA VAL A 450 -12.64 -32.42 13.59
C VAL A 450 -13.90 -31.59 13.62
N GLU A 451 -14.42 -31.32 14.81
CA GLU A 451 -15.47 -30.36 15.06
C GLU A 451 -14.98 -29.31 16.05
N LEU A 452 -15.10 -28.04 15.70
CA LEU A 452 -14.73 -26.91 16.54
C LEU A 452 -15.99 -26.16 16.98
N LEU A 453 -16.23 -26.11 18.29
CA LEU A 453 -17.26 -25.29 18.88
C LEU A 453 -16.65 -24.07 19.56
N ALA A 454 -17.17 -22.88 19.27
CA ALA A 454 -16.79 -21.64 19.93
C ALA A 454 -17.95 -21.08 20.77
N GLU A 455 -17.71 -20.89 22.07
CA GLU A 455 -18.59 -20.20 23.01
C GLU A 455 -17.90 -18.90 23.46
N GLY A 456 -18.08 -17.83 22.70
CA GLY A 456 -17.28 -16.60 22.84
C GLY A 456 -15.80 -16.88 22.55
N ASP A 457 -14.95 -16.74 23.56
CA ASP A 457 -13.51 -17.02 23.44
C ASP A 457 -13.12 -18.42 23.90
N LYS A 458 -14.03 -19.24 24.41
CA LYS A 458 -13.77 -20.63 24.77
C LYS A 458 -13.92 -21.50 23.52
N LEU A 459 -12.92 -22.29 23.21
CA LEU A 459 -12.93 -23.27 22.12
C LEU A 459 -12.96 -24.69 22.65
N THR A 460 -13.78 -25.53 22.02
CA THR A 460 -13.79 -26.98 22.25
C THR A 460 -13.55 -27.68 20.91
N LEU A 461 -12.43 -28.40 20.80
CA LEU A 461 -12.07 -29.18 19.62
C LEU A 461 -12.33 -30.67 19.88
N SER A 462 -13.25 -31.25 19.12
CA SER A 462 -13.60 -32.66 19.18
C SER A 462 -12.88 -33.42 18.06
N ILE A 463 -12.23 -34.53 18.38
CA ILE A 463 -11.44 -35.36 17.45
C ILE A 463 -11.73 -36.84 17.70
N ASP A 464 -11.79 -37.65 16.63
CA ASP A 464 -11.97 -39.10 16.72
C ASP A 464 -10.91 -39.74 17.64
N ALA A 465 -11.38 -40.49 18.67
CA ALA A 465 -10.53 -41.12 19.67
C ALA A 465 -9.54 -42.09 19.05
N LYS A 466 -9.97 -42.89 18.06
CA LYS A 466 -9.08 -43.86 17.39
C LYS A 466 -8.01 -43.19 16.56
N TRP A 467 -8.34 -42.02 15.98
CA TRP A 467 -7.34 -41.24 15.27
C TRP A 467 -6.29 -40.68 16.22
N LEU A 468 -6.68 -40.19 17.43
CA LEU A 468 -5.74 -39.73 18.45
C LEU A 468 -4.84 -40.85 18.96
N GLU A 469 -5.39 -42.05 19.21
CA GLU A 469 -4.62 -43.24 19.59
C GLU A 469 -3.60 -43.62 18.50
N ALA A 470 -3.96 -43.51 17.23
CA ALA A 470 -3.08 -43.78 16.09
C ALA A 470 -2.04 -42.69 15.84
N ASN A 471 -2.19 -41.50 16.45
CA ASN A 471 -1.34 -40.31 16.27
C ASN A 471 -0.88 -39.74 17.61
N PRO A 472 -0.13 -40.48 18.42
CA PRO A 472 0.18 -40.09 19.81
C PRO A 472 1.01 -38.82 19.91
N LEU A 473 1.87 -38.49 18.94
CA LEU A 473 2.62 -37.26 18.91
C LEU A 473 1.67 -36.08 18.78
N THR A 474 0.73 -36.12 17.81
CA THR A 474 -0.25 -35.03 17.61
C THR A 474 -1.17 -34.88 18.83
N ALA A 475 -1.56 -35.99 19.46
CA ALA A 475 -2.35 -35.94 20.68
C ALA A 475 -1.62 -35.20 21.80
N ALA A 476 -0.34 -35.50 22.01
CA ALA A 476 0.51 -34.83 23.01
C ALA A 476 0.71 -33.33 22.67
N GLU A 477 0.93 -32.98 21.40
CA GLU A 477 1.07 -31.59 20.95
C GLU A 477 -0.23 -30.81 21.13
N LEU A 478 -1.38 -31.41 20.91
CA LEU A 478 -2.70 -30.78 21.13
C LEU A 478 -2.94 -30.53 22.64
N GLU A 479 -2.53 -31.42 23.50
CA GLU A 479 -2.59 -31.23 24.96
C GLU A 479 -1.68 -30.07 25.40
N ILE A 480 -0.46 -30.02 24.88
CA ILE A 480 0.47 -28.90 25.12
C ILE A 480 -0.14 -27.58 24.61
N GLU A 481 -0.75 -27.58 23.43
CA GLU A 481 -1.37 -26.38 22.86
C GLU A 481 -2.59 -25.93 23.68
N SER A 482 -3.41 -26.88 24.16
CA SER A 482 -4.52 -26.59 25.07
C SER A 482 -4.03 -25.86 26.33
N ASN A 483 -2.96 -26.37 26.96
CA ASN A 483 -2.36 -25.76 28.14
C ASN A 483 -1.80 -24.35 27.80
N ARG A 484 -1.03 -24.19 26.71
CA ARG A 484 -0.46 -22.90 26.28
C ARG A 484 -1.53 -21.82 26.07
N GLN A 485 -2.64 -22.17 25.42
CA GLN A 485 -3.73 -21.23 25.21
C GLN A 485 -4.45 -20.90 26.52
N THR A 486 -4.71 -21.89 27.35
CA THR A 486 -5.39 -21.68 28.62
C THR A 486 -4.56 -20.83 29.60
N ASP A 487 -3.24 -21.02 29.64
CA ASP A 487 -2.33 -20.28 30.52
C ASP A 487 -2.32 -18.77 30.24
N ILE A 488 -2.60 -18.35 28.98
CA ILE A 488 -2.71 -16.93 28.62
C ILE A 488 -4.16 -16.43 28.57
N GLY A 489 -5.10 -17.18 29.16
CA GLY A 489 -6.50 -16.79 29.25
C GLY A 489 -7.32 -17.03 27.97
N TRP A 490 -6.89 -17.97 27.11
CA TRP A 490 -7.60 -18.39 25.90
C TRP A 490 -8.05 -19.86 26.05
N PRO A 491 -9.16 -20.14 26.72
CA PRO A 491 -9.53 -21.52 27.03
C PRO A 491 -9.67 -22.38 25.78
N LEU A 492 -8.96 -23.48 25.72
CA LEU A 492 -9.06 -24.52 24.70
C LEU A 492 -9.20 -25.88 25.36
N THR A 493 -10.26 -26.61 25.02
CA THR A 493 -10.52 -27.97 25.47
C THR A 493 -10.43 -28.92 24.30
N ILE A 494 -9.67 -30.00 24.44
CA ILE A 494 -9.60 -31.11 23.47
C ILE A 494 -10.46 -32.22 23.99
N THR A 495 -11.38 -32.74 23.17
CA THR A 495 -12.28 -33.84 23.51
C THR A 495 -12.11 -34.98 22.49
N ALA A 496 -11.96 -36.20 22.99
CA ALA A 496 -11.99 -37.39 22.16
C ALA A 496 -13.44 -37.87 22.01
N CYS A 497 -13.93 -38.12 20.82
CA CYS A 497 -15.29 -38.55 20.54
C CYS A 497 -15.32 -39.85 19.69
#